data_fe2fbeb81246f069ef3e1469679ff5d1
#
_entry.id   fe2fbeb81246f069ef3e1469679ff5d1
#
_cell.length_a   1.000
_cell.length_b   1.000
_cell.length_c   1.000
_cell.angle_alpha   90.00
_cell.angle_beta   90.00
_cell.angle_gamma   90.00
#
_symmetry.space_group_name_H-M   'P 1'
#
loop_
_entity.id
_entity.type
_entity.pdbx_description
1 polymer ?
#
loop_
_entity_poly.entity_id
_entity_poly.type
_entity_poly.pdbx_seq_one_letter_code
_entity_poly.pdbx_strand_id
1 'polypeptide(L)'
;MPALTVPPGVEGIVAMHELPDPAWESRWTRIVVADDIKERVLNFILFSLKQRARMDAVRLPIHGLIVLAGPPGTGKTTLAGGLADQAARTLGESVLFVEVNAHAFPSQMLGESQRSVARLFDRTLPDLARRGGPTIVLLDEVESLAVSRAGASLETNPVDVHRATDAVLAGVDQVARACPNVTFVATTNHSVGVDVAFLSRADLVEDIALPNVAAVEQILRDTLEPIVGSGLIHAALAPLARACVDAHLDARRVRKLVIRALASRRELALKPELLRIEDVAAALRAETKVTAAVPAETR
;
A
#
# COMPACT_ATOMS: atom_id res chain seq x y z
N MET A 1 12.87 -10.56 11.60
CA MET A 1 13.66 -11.58 10.87
C MET A 1 14.21 -10.97 9.58
N PRO A 2 15.34 -11.44 9.01
CA PRO A 2 15.78 -10.96 7.71
C PRO A 2 14.73 -11.34 6.65
N ALA A 3 14.61 -10.51 5.60
CA ALA A 3 13.79 -10.84 4.44
C ALA A 3 14.21 -12.20 3.87
N LEU A 4 13.23 -13.00 3.46
CA LEU A 4 13.50 -14.25 2.78
C LEU A 4 14.15 -13.98 1.42
N THR A 5 15.08 -14.82 1.02
CA THR A 5 15.69 -14.68 -0.30
C THR A 5 14.67 -15.00 -1.39
N VAL A 6 14.44 -14.04 -2.29
CA VAL A 6 13.61 -14.28 -3.48
C VAL A 6 14.32 -15.33 -4.34
N PRO A 7 13.63 -16.39 -4.78
CA PRO A 7 14.25 -17.43 -5.61
C PRO A 7 14.89 -16.82 -6.87
N PRO A 8 16.08 -17.28 -7.28
CA PRO A 8 16.73 -16.75 -8.48
C PRO A 8 15.85 -16.98 -9.73
N GLY A 9 15.79 -16.00 -10.61
CA GLY A 9 15.01 -16.05 -11.84
C GLY A 9 13.50 -15.84 -11.67
N VAL A 10 13.04 -15.41 -10.51
CA VAL A 10 11.65 -14.98 -10.27
C VAL A 10 11.54 -13.48 -10.54
N GLU A 11 10.72 -13.12 -11.51
CA GLU A 11 10.43 -11.75 -11.89
C GLU A 11 9.13 -11.28 -11.22
N GLY A 12 9.03 -9.97 -10.95
CA GLY A 12 7.85 -9.33 -10.34
C GLY A 12 7.82 -9.37 -8.82
N ILE A 13 8.52 -10.31 -8.15
CA ILE A 13 8.64 -10.32 -6.69
C ILE A 13 9.81 -9.44 -6.26
N VAL A 14 9.52 -8.44 -5.42
CA VAL A 14 10.53 -7.51 -4.89
C VAL A 14 10.99 -7.87 -3.49
N ALA A 15 10.12 -8.50 -2.68
CA ALA A 15 10.46 -8.94 -1.34
C ALA A 15 9.55 -10.09 -0.88
N MET A 16 10.06 -10.87 0.08
CA MET A 16 9.33 -11.91 0.77
C MET A 16 9.67 -11.85 2.26
N HIS A 17 8.64 -11.99 3.10
CA HIS A 17 8.78 -11.92 4.56
C HIS A 17 7.98 -13.02 5.22
N GLU A 18 8.54 -13.59 6.27
CA GLU A 18 7.81 -14.48 7.18
C GLU A 18 7.33 -13.65 8.38
N LEU A 19 6.03 -13.64 8.60
CA LEU A 19 5.39 -12.86 9.65
C LEU A 19 4.76 -13.80 10.70
N PRO A 20 4.63 -13.39 11.97
CA PRO A 20 4.87 -12.04 12.48
C PRO A 20 6.35 -11.70 12.68
N ASP A 21 6.70 -10.43 12.48
CA ASP A 21 8.03 -9.91 12.77
C ASP A 21 7.90 -8.67 13.70
N PRO A 22 8.65 -8.59 14.83
CA PRO A 22 8.60 -7.45 15.73
C PRO A 22 8.87 -6.10 15.07
N ALA A 23 9.68 -6.06 14.01
CA ALA A 23 9.96 -4.84 13.26
C ALA A 23 8.71 -4.31 12.48
N TRP A 24 7.70 -5.17 12.25
CA TRP A 24 6.50 -4.83 11.49
C TRP A 24 5.33 -4.38 12.36
N GLU A 25 5.36 -4.64 13.67
CA GLU A 25 4.31 -4.23 14.61
C GLU A 25 4.03 -2.72 14.53
N SER A 26 5.08 -1.91 14.32
CA SER A 26 4.94 -0.48 14.16
C SER A 26 4.21 -0.06 12.88
N ARG A 27 4.16 -0.91 11.85
CA ARG A 27 3.39 -0.65 10.62
C ARG A 27 1.89 -0.66 10.90
N TRP A 28 1.43 -1.54 11.78
CA TRP A 28 0.03 -1.60 12.19
C TRP A 28 -0.35 -0.47 13.16
N THR A 29 0.47 -0.24 14.18
CA THR A 29 0.15 0.71 15.26
C THR A 29 0.26 2.17 14.82
N ARG A 30 1.22 2.48 13.93
CA ARG A 30 1.47 3.86 13.46
C ARG A 30 0.74 4.25 12.20
N ILE A 31 0.06 3.32 11.51
CA ILE A 31 -0.77 3.68 10.38
C ILE A 31 -2.07 4.31 10.85
N VAL A 32 -2.31 5.54 10.46
CA VAL A 32 -3.51 6.29 10.85
C VAL A 32 -4.53 6.20 9.72
N VAL A 33 -5.39 5.20 9.82
CA VAL A 33 -6.54 4.93 8.96
C VAL A 33 -7.72 4.65 9.90
N ALA A 34 -8.95 4.91 9.48
CA ALA A 34 -10.14 4.64 10.26
C ALA A 34 -10.17 3.18 10.77
N ASP A 35 -10.46 3.00 12.06
CA ASP A 35 -10.37 1.70 12.72
C ASP A 35 -11.35 0.68 12.13
N ASP A 36 -12.53 1.11 11.71
CA ASP A 36 -13.52 0.27 11.05
C ASP A 36 -13.03 -0.29 9.71
N ILE A 37 -12.24 0.47 8.95
CA ILE A 37 -11.58 0.00 7.73
C ILE A 37 -10.52 -1.05 8.07
N LYS A 38 -9.66 -0.75 9.07
CA LYS A 38 -8.62 -1.70 9.51
C LYS A 38 -9.23 -3.03 9.94
N GLU A 39 -10.27 -2.98 10.76
CA GLU A 39 -10.95 -4.18 11.27
C GLU A 39 -11.64 -4.96 10.14
N ARG A 40 -12.37 -4.28 9.26
CA ARG A 40 -13.08 -4.90 8.15
C ARG A 40 -12.11 -5.63 7.21
N VAL A 41 -10.99 -4.99 6.84
CA VAL A 41 -9.98 -5.61 5.98
C VAL A 41 -9.30 -6.78 6.68
N LEU A 42 -8.92 -6.63 7.96
CA LEU A 42 -8.33 -7.71 8.75
C LEU A 42 -9.28 -8.92 8.85
N ASN A 43 -10.55 -8.68 9.19
CA ASN A 43 -11.55 -9.73 9.30
C ASN A 43 -11.75 -10.47 7.97
N PHE A 44 -11.74 -9.75 6.85
CA PHE A 44 -11.81 -10.40 5.54
C PHE A 44 -10.56 -11.25 5.24
N ILE A 45 -9.36 -10.79 5.57
CA ILE A 45 -8.11 -11.56 5.42
C ILE A 45 -8.21 -12.87 6.22
N LEU A 46 -8.59 -12.77 7.50
CA LEU A 46 -8.74 -13.94 8.38
C LEU A 46 -9.78 -14.94 7.83
N PHE A 47 -10.93 -14.42 7.40
CA PHE A 47 -11.97 -15.23 6.77
C PHE A 47 -11.46 -15.89 5.49
N SER A 48 -10.82 -15.14 4.59
CA SER A 48 -10.28 -15.66 3.33
C SER A 48 -9.28 -16.78 3.58
N LEU A 49 -8.30 -16.57 4.47
CA LEU A 49 -7.25 -17.55 4.75
C LEU A 49 -7.76 -18.83 5.44
N LYS A 50 -8.80 -18.74 6.29
CA LYS A 50 -9.24 -19.87 7.11
C LYS A 50 -10.51 -20.56 6.63
N GLN A 51 -11.39 -19.85 5.97
CA GLN A 51 -12.72 -20.36 5.67
C GLN A 51 -12.97 -20.57 4.17
N ARG A 52 -12.27 -19.86 3.28
CA ARG A 52 -12.51 -19.92 1.83
C ARG A 52 -12.46 -21.34 1.28
N ALA A 53 -11.49 -22.16 1.71
CA ALA A 53 -11.38 -23.55 1.29
C ALA A 53 -12.61 -24.44 1.61
N ARG A 54 -13.45 -23.98 2.55
CA ARG A 54 -14.66 -24.70 3.00
C ARG A 54 -15.94 -24.20 2.32
N MET A 55 -15.83 -23.10 1.56
CA MET A 55 -16.98 -22.50 0.89
C MET A 55 -17.22 -23.18 -0.46
N ASP A 56 -18.50 -23.29 -0.82
CA ASP A 56 -18.89 -23.72 -2.16
C ASP A 56 -18.64 -22.57 -3.14
N ALA A 57 -17.59 -22.69 -3.93
CA ALA A 57 -17.18 -21.66 -4.89
C ALA A 57 -18.24 -21.37 -5.98
N VAL A 58 -19.21 -22.24 -6.20
CA VAL A 58 -20.32 -22.01 -7.13
C VAL A 58 -21.38 -21.10 -6.50
N ARG A 59 -21.65 -21.30 -5.19
CA ARG A 59 -22.65 -20.51 -4.46
C ARG A 59 -22.11 -19.20 -3.94
N LEU A 60 -20.84 -19.17 -3.56
CA LEU A 60 -20.15 -18.00 -3.03
C LEU A 60 -18.74 -17.92 -3.64
N PRO A 61 -18.61 -17.34 -4.83
CA PRO A 61 -17.32 -17.21 -5.50
C PRO A 61 -16.47 -16.15 -4.79
N ILE A 62 -15.48 -16.59 -4.02
CA ILE A 62 -14.54 -15.73 -3.30
C ILE A 62 -13.18 -15.84 -3.98
N HIS A 63 -12.67 -14.71 -4.50
CA HIS A 63 -11.35 -14.63 -5.11
C HIS A 63 -10.23 -14.50 -4.07
N GLY A 64 -10.55 -13.99 -2.88
CA GLY A 64 -9.56 -13.62 -1.86
C GLY A 64 -8.81 -12.35 -2.27
N LEU A 65 -9.46 -11.44 -2.97
CA LEU A 65 -8.87 -10.19 -3.45
C LEU A 65 -9.47 -8.98 -2.73
N ILE A 66 -8.59 -8.19 -2.14
CA ILE A 66 -8.89 -6.89 -1.52
C ILE A 66 -8.21 -5.81 -2.35
N VAL A 67 -8.90 -4.70 -2.60
CA VAL A 67 -8.33 -3.50 -3.23
C VAL A 67 -8.36 -2.34 -2.24
N LEU A 68 -7.19 -1.77 -1.95
CA LEU A 68 -7.01 -0.54 -1.19
C LEU A 68 -6.79 0.60 -2.19
N ALA A 69 -7.81 1.40 -2.41
CA ALA A 69 -7.77 2.54 -3.32
C ALA A 69 -7.56 3.85 -2.55
N GLY A 70 -7.07 4.89 -3.21
CA GLY A 70 -6.96 6.22 -2.60
C GLY A 70 -5.72 7.00 -3.02
N PRO A 71 -5.62 8.28 -2.70
CA PRO A 71 -4.53 9.14 -3.14
C PRO A 71 -3.15 8.62 -2.75
N PRO A 72 -2.07 8.98 -3.49
CA PRO A 72 -0.72 8.61 -3.11
C PRO A 72 -0.35 9.19 -1.73
N GLY A 73 0.51 8.50 -0.99
CA GLY A 73 0.98 8.97 0.33
C GLY A 73 0.03 8.71 1.50
N THR A 74 -1.16 8.12 1.30
CA THR A 74 -2.12 7.75 2.36
C THR A 74 -1.70 6.52 3.16
N GLY A 75 -0.69 5.75 2.70
CA GLY A 75 -0.10 4.64 3.44
C GLY A 75 -0.66 3.26 3.10
N LYS A 76 -1.32 3.07 1.96
CA LYS A 76 -1.92 1.80 1.50
C LYS A 76 -0.95 0.61 1.58
N THR A 77 0.25 0.74 1.01
CA THR A 77 1.30 -0.30 1.04
C THR A 77 1.74 -0.61 2.47
N THR A 78 1.87 0.43 3.32
CA THR A 78 2.22 0.26 4.75
C THR A 78 1.08 -0.45 5.49
N LEU A 79 -0.18 -0.11 5.19
CA LEU A 79 -1.36 -0.76 5.75
C LEU A 79 -1.41 -2.24 5.37
N ALA A 80 -1.16 -2.57 4.10
CA ALA A 80 -1.13 -3.96 3.63
C ALA A 80 -0.10 -4.80 4.41
N GLY A 81 1.11 -4.28 4.62
CA GLY A 81 2.13 -4.95 5.43
C GLY A 81 1.73 -5.08 6.90
N GLY A 82 1.16 -4.01 7.49
CA GLY A 82 0.66 -4.04 8.88
C GLY A 82 -0.48 -5.05 9.06
N LEU A 83 -1.41 -5.14 8.11
CA LEU A 83 -2.49 -6.12 8.08
C LEU A 83 -1.96 -7.56 8.02
N ALA A 84 -0.92 -7.81 7.21
CA ALA A 84 -0.31 -9.13 7.10
C ALA A 84 0.34 -9.58 8.42
N ASP A 85 1.07 -8.68 9.10
CA ASP A 85 1.66 -8.98 10.40
C ASP A 85 0.58 -9.19 11.48
N GLN A 86 -0.44 -8.35 11.50
CA GLN A 86 -1.56 -8.49 12.43
C GLN A 86 -2.38 -9.77 12.19
N ALA A 87 -2.57 -10.16 10.93
CA ALA A 87 -3.22 -11.43 10.59
C ALA A 87 -2.41 -12.63 11.11
N ALA A 88 -1.08 -12.62 10.93
CA ALA A 88 -0.20 -13.66 11.46
C ALA A 88 -0.30 -13.77 13.00
N ARG A 89 -0.26 -12.63 13.71
CA ARG A 89 -0.43 -12.59 15.17
C ARG A 89 -1.79 -13.12 15.61
N THR A 90 -2.86 -12.71 14.94
CA THR A 90 -4.23 -13.14 15.27
C THR A 90 -4.45 -14.64 15.00
N LEU A 91 -3.85 -15.15 13.91
CA LEU A 91 -3.93 -16.57 13.59
C LEU A 91 -3.05 -17.45 14.50
N GLY A 92 -2.02 -16.87 15.11
CA GLY A 92 -1.00 -17.62 15.87
C GLY A 92 -0.16 -18.54 14.97
N GLU A 93 -0.07 -18.22 13.68
CA GLU A 93 0.63 -19.02 12.66
C GLU A 93 1.55 -18.13 11.84
N SER A 94 2.60 -18.73 11.27
CA SER A 94 3.44 -18.04 10.28
C SER A 94 2.65 -17.75 9.01
N VAL A 95 2.73 -16.50 8.53
CA VAL A 95 2.15 -16.03 7.26
C VAL A 95 3.28 -15.62 6.34
N LEU A 96 3.31 -16.16 5.12
CA LEU A 96 4.22 -15.70 4.08
C LEU A 96 3.63 -14.42 3.46
N PHE A 97 4.38 -13.32 3.52
CA PHE A 97 4.04 -12.08 2.84
C PHE A 97 4.93 -11.90 1.62
N VAL A 98 4.33 -11.74 0.44
CA VAL A 98 5.02 -11.63 -0.85
C VAL A 98 4.69 -10.28 -1.46
N GLU A 99 5.69 -9.46 -1.72
CA GLU A 99 5.52 -8.15 -2.37
C GLU A 99 5.79 -8.28 -3.87
N VAL A 100 4.78 -7.97 -4.67
CA VAL A 100 4.82 -7.94 -6.14
C VAL A 100 4.69 -6.50 -6.59
N ASN A 101 5.59 -6.07 -7.48
CA ASN A 101 5.55 -4.74 -8.08
C ASN A 101 5.62 -4.83 -9.60
N ALA A 102 4.79 -4.04 -10.28
CA ALA A 102 4.74 -3.97 -11.74
C ALA A 102 6.08 -3.62 -12.37
N HIS A 103 6.83 -2.72 -11.73
CA HIS A 103 8.14 -2.27 -12.23
C HIS A 103 9.26 -3.31 -12.12
N ALA A 104 9.01 -4.42 -11.41
CA ALA A 104 9.96 -5.53 -11.34
C ALA A 104 9.79 -6.56 -12.47
N PHE A 105 8.90 -6.31 -13.42
CA PHE A 105 8.80 -7.08 -14.66
C PHE A 105 9.62 -6.44 -15.78
N PRO A 106 10.28 -7.23 -16.63
CA PRO A 106 11.06 -6.69 -17.75
C PRO A 106 10.14 -5.97 -18.75
N SER A 107 10.43 -4.70 -19.01
CA SER A 107 9.61 -3.83 -19.87
C SER A 107 10.10 -3.76 -21.34
N GLN A 108 11.19 -4.44 -21.68
CA GLN A 108 11.95 -4.12 -22.91
C GLN A 108 11.64 -4.99 -24.14
N MET A 109 10.87 -6.08 -24.01
CA MET A 109 10.54 -6.91 -25.18
C MET A 109 9.06 -7.25 -25.24
N LEU A 110 8.47 -7.08 -26.43
CA LEU A 110 7.09 -7.45 -26.79
C LEU A 110 6.75 -8.88 -26.32
N GLY A 111 5.77 -9.01 -25.43
CA GLY A 111 5.30 -10.29 -24.91
C GLY A 111 6.10 -10.90 -23.74
N GLU A 112 7.24 -10.34 -23.34
CA GLU A 112 7.99 -10.86 -22.16
C GLU A 112 7.27 -10.53 -20.87
N SER A 113 6.76 -9.32 -20.72
CA SER A 113 5.98 -8.93 -19.54
C SER A 113 4.77 -9.84 -19.33
N GLN A 114 4.01 -10.15 -20.38
CA GLN A 114 2.89 -11.10 -20.31
C GLN A 114 3.33 -12.48 -19.85
N ARG A 115 4.45 -13.00 -20.39
CA ARG A 115 4.96 -14.34 -20.03
C ARG A 115 5.45 -14.37 -18.58
N SER A 116 6.09 -13.30 -18.13
CA SER A 116 6.58 -13.19 -16.76
C SER A 116 5.44 -13.08 -15.75
N VAL A 117 4.41 -12.28 -16.06
CA VAL A 117 3.17 -12.20 -15.27
C VAL A 117 2.50 -13.57 -15.23
N ALA A 118 2.27 -14.22 -16.38
CA ALA A 118 1.69 -15.56 -16.42
C ALA A 118 2.50 -16.55 -15.59
N ARG A 119 3.83 -16.56 -15.70
CA ARG A 119 4.72 -17.43 -14.90
C ARG A 119 4.60 -17.19 -13.41
N LEU A 120 4.47 -15.93 -12.98
CA LEU A 120 4.27 -15.57 -11.57
C LEU A 120 3.00 -16.22 -11.02
N PHE A 121 1.87 -16.05 -11.71
CA PHE A 121 0.58 -16.56 -11.24
C PHE A 121 0.39 -18.07 -11.45
N ASP A 122 0.90 -18.64 -12.57
CA ASP A 122 0.68 -20.04 -12.93
C ASP A 122 1.59 -21.00 -12.16
N ARG A 123 2.78 -20.52 -11.76
CA ARG A 123 3.81 -21.37 -11.15
C ARG A 123 4.32 -20.82 -9.83
N THR A 124 4.86 -19.61 -9.83
CA THR A 124 5.62 -19.10 -8.69
C THR A 124 4.74 -18.95 -7.44
N LEU A 125 3.61 -18.27 -7.53
CA LEU A 125 2.70 -18.09 -6.39
C LEU A 125 2.10 -19.42 -5.91
N PRO A 126 1.62 -20.33 -6.80
CA PRO A 126 1.18 -21.66 -6.36
C PRO A 126 2.30 -22.50 -5.71
N ASP A 127 3.54 -22.42 -6.20
CA ASP A 127 4.64 -23.17 -5.61
C ASP A 127 5.01 -22.63 -4.21
N LEU A 128 4.97 -21.31 -4.02
CA LEU A 128 5.13 -20.69 -2.69
C LEU A 128 4.01 -21.09 -1.74
N ALA A 129 2.76 -21.03 -2.20
CA ALA A 129 1.59 -21.40 -1.40
C ALA A 129 1.57 -22.87 -0.95
N ARG A 130 2.12 -23.79 -1.76
CA ARG A 130 2.23 -25.21 -1.42
C ARG A 130 3.32 -25.52 -0.36
N ARG A 131 4.29 -24.63 -0.21
CA ARG A 131 5.42 -24.85 0.73
C ARG A 131 5.04 -24.63 2.19
N GLY A 132 3.92 -24.03 2.46
CA GLY A 132 3.58 -23.72 3.84
C GLY A 132 2.20 -23.08 4.01
N GLY A 133 2.01 -22.45 5.13
CA GLY A 133 0.78 -21.91 5.63
C GLY A 133 0.10 -20.78 4.83
N PRO A 134 -0.64 -19.95 5.51
CA PRO A 134 -1.32 -18.80 4.92
C PRO A 134 -0.35 -17.88 4.17
N THR A 135 -0.74 -17.41 2.99
CA THR A 135 0.08 -16.53 2.15
C THR A 135 -0.70 -15.26 1.80
N ILE A 136 -0.12 -14.11 2.01
CA ILE A 136 -0.66 -12.82 1.60
C ILE A 136 0.24 -12.24 0.50
N VAL A 137 -0.35 -11.93 -0.65
CA VAL A 137 0.35 -11.37 -1.80
C VAL A 137 -0.07 -9.91 -1.96
N LEU A 138 0.87 -8.99 -1.80
CA LEU A 138 0.68 -7.58 -2.12
C LEU A 138 0.93 -7.36 -3.61
N LEU A 139 -0.06 -6.84 -4.30
CA LEU A 139 0.06 -6.31 -5.66
C LEU A 139 0.13 -4.79 -5.57
N ASP A 140 1.34 -4.23 -5.47
CA ASP A 140 1.51 -2.80 -5.28
C ASP A 140 1.42 -2.05 -6.62
N GLU A 141 0.69 -0.91 -6.60
CA GLU A 141 0.43 -0.08 -7.79
C GLU A 141 -0.19 -0.88 -8.94
N VAL A 142 -1.30 -1.59 -8.63
CA VAL A 142 -1.95 -2.54 -9.56
C VAL A 142 -2.43 -1.87 -10.86
N GLU A 143 -2.63 -0.56 -10.89
CA GLU A 143 -2.91 0.21 -12.09
C GLU A 143 -1.83 0.05 -13.19
N SER A 144 -0.62 -0.31 -12.82
CA SER A 144 0.47 -0.60 -13.76
C SER A 144 0.45 -2.04 -14.29
N LEU A 145 -0.25 -2.96 -13.60
CA LEU A 145 -0.43 -4.37 -14.00
C LEU A 145 -1.77 -4.60 -14.70
N ALA A 146 -2.84 -3.98 -14.19
CA ALA A 146 -4.20 -4.11 -14.68
C ALA A 146 -4.72 -2.75 -15.17
N VAL A 147 -4.16 -2.29 -16.29
CA VAL A 147 -4.43 -0.97 -16.88
C VAL A 147 -5.84 -0.91 -17.43
N SER A 148 -6.56 0.18 -17.14
CA SER A 148 -7.88 0.46 -17.70
C SER A 148 -7.84 0.56 -19.22
N ARG A 149 -8.72 -0.19 -19.89
CA ARG A 149 -8.85 -0.20 -21.37
C ARG A 149 -9.29 1.16 -21.92
N ALA A 150 -9.99 1.96 -21.11
CA ALA A 150 -10.46 3.30 -21.50
C ALA A 150 -9.37 4.38 -21.46
N GLY A 151 -8.26 4.15 -20.70
CA GLY A 151 -7.17 5.12 -20.50
C GLY A 151 -5.90 4.85 -21.32
N ALA A 152 -5.87 3.78 -22.13
CA ALA A 152 -4.71 3.45 -22.95
C ALA A 152 -4.52 4.50 -24.06
N SER A 153 -3.53 5.39 -23.89
CA SER A 153 -3.15 6.35 -24.93
C SER A 153 -2.52 5.65 -26.12
N LEU A 154 -2.66 6.25 -27.31
CA LEU A 154 -2.14 5.73 -28.59
C LEU A 154 -0.60 5.62 -28.66
N GLU A 155 0.12 6.08 -27.64
CA GLU A 155 1.58 6.11 -27.60
C GLU A 155 2.23 4.82 -27.04
N THR A 156 1.49 4.02 -26.28
CA THR A 156 1.92 2.67 -25.85
C THR A 156 1.23 1.62 -26.70
N ASN A 157 1.93 0.54 -27.08
CA ASN A 157 1.33 -0.53 -27.87
C ASN A 157 0.13 -1.14 -27.11
N PRO A 158 -1.14 -0.79 -27.45
CA PRO A 158 -2.32 -1.13 -26.64
C PRO A 158 -2.50 -2.65 -26.48
N VAL A 159 -2.04 -3.42 -27.45
CA VAL A 159 -2.20 -4.88 -27.51
C VAL A 159 -1.41 -5.57 -26.39
N ASP A 160 -0.20 -5.12 -26.08
CA ASP A 160 0.63 -5.78 -25.07
C ASP A 160 0.20 -5.42 -23.64
N VAL A 161 -0.27 -4.19 -23.43
CA VAL A 161 -0.86 -3.75 -22.16
C VAL A 161 -2.10 -4.58 -21.85
N HIS A 162 -2.98 -4.78 -22.81
CA HIS A 162 -4.20 -5.59 -22.61
C HIS A 162 -3.88 -7.07 -22.37
N ARG A 163 -2.86 -7.63 -23.02
CA ARG A 163 -2.41 -9.00 -22.77
C ARG A 163 -1.85 -9.21 -21.37
N ALA A 164 -1.09 -8.24 -20.83
CA ALA A 164 -0.62 -8.29 -19.46
C ALA A 164 -1.78 -8.22 -18.46
N THR A 165 -2.74 -7.32 -18.67
CA THR A 165 -3.97 -7.24 -17.88
C THR A 165 -4.75 -8.56 -17.91
N ASP A 166 -4.96 -9.16 -19.09
CA ASP A 166 -5.65 -10.44 -19.22
C ASP A 166 -4.91 -11.57 -18.50
N ALA A 167 -3.56 -11.56 -18.50
CA ALA A 167 -2.75 -12.52 -17.75
C ALA A 167 -2.91 -12.36 -16.23
N VAL A 168 -2.98 -11.12 -15.72
CA VAL A 168 -3.26 -10.86 -14.30
C VAL A 168 -4.65 -11.36 -13.91
N LEU A 169 -5.67 -11.06 -14.71
CA LEU A 169 -7.05 -11.49 -14.45
C LEU A 169 -7.18 -13.01 -14.40
N ALA A 170 -6.64 -13.69 -15.43
CA ALA A 170 -6.62 -15.16 -15.48
C ALA A 170 -5.82 -15.74 -14.31
N GLY A 171 -4.70 -15.13 -13.97
CA GLY A 171 -3.84 -15.55 -12.87
C GLY A 171 -4.50 -15.45 -11.50
N VAL A 172 -5.19 -14.34 -11.21
CA VAL A 172 -5.98 -14.17 -9.97
C VAL A 172 -7.03 -15.25 -9.88
N ASP A 173 -7.80 -15.47 -10.95
CA ASP A 173 -8.86 -16.53 -10.99
C ASP A 173 -8.26 -17.92 -10.77
N GLN A 174 -7.10 -18.20 -11.35
CA GLN A 174 -6.43 -19.51 -11.20
C GLN A 174 -5.93 -19.73 -9.78
N VAL A 175 -5.21 -18.75 -9.21
CA VAL A 175 -4.71 -18.84 -7.83
C VAL A 175 -5.86 -18.91 -6.84
N ALA A 176 -6.94 -18.15 -7.07
CA ALA A 176 -8.15 -18.20 -6.23
C ALA A 176 -8.74 -19.60 -6.14
N ARG A 177 -8.76 -20.32 -7.26
CA ARG A 177 -9.27 -21.70 -7.31
C ARG A 177 -8.29 -22.76 -6.78
N ALA A 178 -7.00 -22.61 -7.12
CA ALA A 178 -5.99 -23.65 -6.83
C ALA A 178 -5.37 -23.50 -5.43
N CYS A 179 -5.34 -22.28 -4.87
CA CYS A 179 -4.63 -21.95 -3.63
C CYS A 179 -5.53 -21.16 -2.67
N PRO A 180 -6.49 -21.80 -1.99
CA PRO A 180 -7.42 -21.12 -1.09
C PRO A 180 -6.75 -20.51 0.14
N ASN A 181 -5.50 -20.85 0.41
CA ASN A 181 -4.65 -20.26 1.44
C ASN A 181 -3.91 -18.98 0.98
N VAL A 182 -4.16 -18.49 -0.23
CA VAL A 182 -3.59 -17.23 -0.75
C VAL A 182 -4.65 -16.13 -0.72
N THR A 183 -4.33 -14.99 -0.14
CA THR A 183 -5.14 -13.76 -0.19
C THR A 183 -4.34 -12.67 -0.86
N PHE A 184 -4.95 -11.96 -1.81
CA PHE A 184 -4.36 -10.80 -2.47
C PHE A 184 -4.79 -9.51 -1.79
N VAL A 185 -3.84 -8.60 -1.62
CA VAL A 185 -4.08 -7.21 -1.25
C VAL A 185 -3.48 -6.35 -2.36
N ALA A 186 -4.33 -5.72 -3.15
CA ALA A 186 -3.91 -4.82 -4.20
C ALA A 186 -3.98 -3.36 -3.73
N THR A 187 -2.99 -2.54 -4.10
CA THR A 187 -3.05 -1.09 -3.86
C THR A 187 -3.17 -0.35 -5.17
N THR A 188 -3.90 0.76 -5.18
CA THR A 188 -3.97 1.66 -6.34
C THR A 188 -4.02 3.12 -5.90
N ASN A 189 -3.35 3.98 -6.65
CA ASN A 189 -3.44 5.43 -6.47
C ASN A 189 -4.60 6.05 -7.24
N HIS A 190 -5.11 5.35 -8.26
CA HIS A 190 -6.17 5.81 -9.15
C HIS A 190 -7.10 4.65 -9.50
N SER A 191 -8.22 4.53 -8.77
CA SER A 191 -9.22 3.49 -9.06
C SER A 191 -9.74 3.53 -10.51
N VAL A 192 -9.81 4.72 -11.11
CA VAL A 192 -10.20 4.91 -12.52
C VAL A 192 -9.16 4.36 -13.50
N GLY A 193 -7.89 4.27 -13.08
CA GLY A 193 -6.79 3.70 -13.89
C GLY A 193 -6.75 2.18 -13.91
N VAL A 194 -7.49 1.52 -13.01
CA VAL A 194 -7.54 0.06 -12.90
C VAL A 194 -8.65 -0.49 -13.81
N ASP A 195 -8.37 -1.62 -14.46
CA ASP A 195 -9.35 -2.31 -15.31
C ASP A 195 -10.59 -2.74 -14.49
N VAL A 196 -11.78 -2.46 -15.03
CA VAL A 196 -13.07 -2.76 -14.36
C VAL A 196 -13.22 -4.26 -14.11
N ALA A 197 -12.69 -5.13 -14.97
CA ALA A 197 -12.74 -6.57 -14.77
C ALA A 197 -11.84 -7.02 -13.61
N PHE A 198 -10.77 -6.28 -13.28
CA PHE A 198 -9.98 -6.51 -12.07
C PHE A 198 -10.77 -6.12 -10.82
N LEU A 199 -11.37 -4.93 -10.82
CA LEU A 199 -12.18 -4.45 -9.69
C LEU A 199 -13.41 -5.35 -9.45
N SER A 200 -14.01 -5.93 -10.49
CA SER A 200 -15.15 -6.84 -10.35
C SER A 200 -14.80 -8.18 -9.67
N ARG A 201 -13.50 -8.53 -9.61
CA ARG A 201 -13.00 -9.71 -8.88
C ARG A 201 -12.67 -9.40 -7.43
N ALA A 202 -12.61 -8.12 -7.07
CA ALA A 202 -12.37 -7.74 -5.69
C ALA A 202 -13.57 -8.10 -4.82
N ASP A 203 -13.33 -8.89 -3.78
CA ASP A 203 -14.34 -9.22 -2.77
C ASP A 203 -14.56 -8.04 -1.81
N LEU A 204 -13.55 -7.18 -1.68
CA LEU A 204 -13.59 -5.98 -0.85
C LEU A 204 -12.80 -4.85 -1.53
N VAL A 205 -13.42 -3.68 -1.64
CA VAL A 205 -12.76 -2.46 -2.11
C VAL A 205 -12.90 -1.40 -1.02
N GLU A 206 -11.77 -0.91 -0.51
CA GLU A 206 -11.75 0.12 0.54
C GLU A 206 -11.07 1.39 0.03
N ASP A 207 -11.71 2.51 0.25
CA ASP A 207 -11.16 3.83 -0.09
C ASP A 207 -10.41 4.42 1.10
N ILE A 208 -9.10 4.56 0.93
CA ILE A 208 -8.19 5.14 1.93
C ILE A 208 -8.06 6.63 1.66
N ALA A 209 -8.95 7.40 2.26
CA ALA A 209 -8.99 8.85 2.11
C ALA A 209 -7.75 9.56 2.66
N LEU A 210 -7.59 10.84 2.31
CA LEU A 210 -6.62 11.72 2.96
C LEU A 210 -6.90 11.81 4.48
N PRO A 211 -5.87 11.97 5.31
CA PRO A 211 -6.03 12.00 6.75
C PRO A 211 -6.88 13.20 7.21
N ASN A 212 -7.79 12.97 8.13
CA ASN A 212 -8.56 14.02 8.80
C ASN A 212 -7.70 14.73 9.89
N VAL A 213 -8.26 15.73 10.56
CA VAL A 213 -7.53 16.54 11.56
C VAL A 213 -6.96 15.66 12.67
N ALA A 214 -7.74 14.73 13.23
CA ALA A 214 -7.27 13.84 14.29
C ALA A 214 -6.13 12.92 13.81
N ALA A 215 -6.23 12.40 12.58
CA ALA A 215 -5.20 11.61 11.95
C ALA A 215 -3.90 12.41 11.74
N VAL A 216 -4.01 13.66 11.26
CA VAL A 216 -2.84 14.54 11.08
C VAL A 216 -2.20 14.89 12.42
N GLU A 217 -2.99 15.16 13.46
CA GLU A 217 -2.46 15.37 14.82
C GLU A 217 -1.65 14.17 15.32
N GLN A 218 -2.18 12.97 15.12
CA GLN A 218 -1.48 11.74 15.49
C GLN A 218 -0.18 11.57 14.69
N ILE A 219 -0.21 11.78 13.36
CA ILE A 219 0.97 11.72 12.50
C ILE A 219 2.05 12.73 12.93
N LEU A 220 1.64 13.97 13.24
CA LEU A 220 2.56 15.00 13.74
C LEU A 220 3.14 14.59 15.10
N ARG A 221 2.32 14.09 16.02
CA ARG A 221 2.74 13.61 17.34
C ARG A 221 3.78 12.50 17.20
N ASP A 222 3.46 11.44 16.46
CA ASP A 222 4.35 10.28 16.26
C ASP A 222 5.67 10.67 15.60
N THR A 223 5.66 11.76 14.80
CA THR A 223 6.87 12.23 14.11
C THR A 223 7.71 13.16 14.98
N LEU A 224 7.07 14.01 15.79
CA LEU A 224 7.75 15.02 16.60
C LEU A 224 8.22 14.48 17.95
N GLU A 225 7.46 13.60 18.59
CA GLU A 225 7.77 13.11 19.94
C GLU A 225 9.18 12.51 20.09
N PRO A 226 9.68 11.69 19.15
CA PRO A 226 11.06 11.19 19.21
C PRO A 226 12.13 12.28 19.05
N ILE A 227 11.78 13.46 18.54
CA ILE A 227 12.70 14.55 18.22
C ILE A 227 12.76 15.55 19.39
N VAL A 228 11.60 16.01 19.87
CA VAL A 228 11.52 17.12 20.84
C VAL A 228 11.03 16.68 22.21
N GLY A 229 10.70 15.41 22.41
CA GLY A 229 10.12 14.89 23.65
C GLY A 229 8.63 15.21 23.81
N SER A 230 7.96 14.46 24.69
CA SER A 230 6.49 14.52 24.87
C SER A 230 5.97 15.82 25.49
N GLY A 231 6.80 16.55 26.24
CA GLY A 231 6.35 17.73 26.99
C GLY A 231 5.98 18.96 26.16
N LEU A 232 6.48 19.08 24.95
CA LEU A 232 6.32 20.29 24.09
C LEU A 232 5.13 20.19 23.11
N ILE A 233 4.51 19.01 22.98
CA ILE A 233 3.62 18.68 21.86
C ILE A 233 2.13 18.93 22.18
N HIS A 234 1.75 19.02 23.46
CA HIS A 234 0.33 18.88 23.84
C HIS A 234 -0.61 20.07 23.49
N ALA A 235 -0.11 21.28 23.26
CA ALA A 235 -1.00 22.44 23.24
C ALA A 235 -1.28 23.08 21.86
N ALA A 236 -0.56 22.75 20.80
CA ALA A 236 -0.62 23.51 19.56
C ALA A 236 -0.69 22.71 18.25
N LEU A 237 -0.90 21.38 18.29
CA LEU A 237 -0.97 20.56 17.07
C LEU A 237 -2.28 20.75 16.29
N ALA A 238 -3.42 20.96 16.98
CA ALA A 238 -4.73 21.06 16.34
C ALA A 238 -4.81 22.18 15.26
N PRO A 239 -4.33 23.41 15.49
CA PRO A 239 -4.32 24.43 14.46
C PRO A 239 -3.43 24.07 13.26
N LEU A 240 -2.24 23.48 13.51
CA LEU A 240 -1.34 23.04 12.46
C LEU A 240 -1.94 21.87 11.66
N ALA A 241 -2.56 20.91 12.34
CA ALA A 241 -3.23 19.77 11.72
C ALA A 241 -4.39 20.23 10.82
N ARG A 242 -5.20 21.17 11.29
CA ARG A 242 -6.27 21.77 10.47
C ARG A 242 -5.71 22.45 9.22
N ALA A 243 -4.65 23.24 9.36
CA ALA A 243 -4.01 23.86 8.22
C ALA A 243 -3.42 22.86 7.22
N CYS A 244 -2.92 21.70 7.68
CA CYS A 244 -2.47 20.61 6.81
C CYS A 244 -3.65 19.97 6.04
N VAL A 245 -4.80 19.76 6.70
CA VAL A 245 -6.01 19.22 6.07
C VAL A 245 -6.57 20.21 5.04
N ASP A 246 -6.64 21.49 5.36
CA ASP A 246 -7.07 22.55 4.43
C ASP A 246 -6.16 22.65 3.20
N ALA A 247 -4.86 22.33 3.37
CA ALA A 247 -3.88 22.23 2.28
C ALA A 247 -3.90 20.87 1.55
N HIS A 248 -4.84 19.96 1.86
CA HIS A 248 -4.97 18.63 1.27
C HIS A 248 -3.68 17.81 1.31
N LEU A 249 -2.94 17.84 2.44
CA LEU A 249 -1.71 17.09 2.58
C LEU A 249 -1.99 15.62 2.93
N ASP A 250 -1.32 14.73 2.21
CA ASP A 250 -1.25 13.31 2.57
C ASP A 250 -0.29 13.07 3.76
N ALA A 251 -0.33 11.88 4.35
CA ALA A 251 0.48 11.51 5.51
C ALA A 251 1.99 11.59 5.25
N ARG A 252 2.44 11.32 4.02
CA ARG A 252 3.85 11.44 3.62
C ARG A 252 4.29 12.90 3.59
N ARG A 253 3.46 13.78 3.03
CA ARG A 253 3.74 15.22 2.96
C ARG A 253 3.76 15.84 4.35
N VAL A 254 2.84 15.46 5.24
CA VAL A 254 2.83 15.90 6.66
C VAL A 254 4.15 15.57 7.36
N ARG A 255 4.66 14.33 7.22
CA ARG A 255 5.97 13.96 7.79
C ARG A 255 7.13 14.76 7.17
N LYS A 256 7.06 15.03 5.85
CA LYS A 256 8.08 15.83 5.15
C LYS A 256 8.11 17.28 5.62
N LEU A 257 7.01 17.85 6.13
CA LEU A 257 7.04 19.20 6.73
C LEU A 257 8.02 19.28 7.90
N VAL A 258 8.04 18.26 8.77
CA VAL A 258 8.96 18.18 9.91
C VAL A 258 10.42 18.14 9.42
N ILE A 259 10.69 17.33 8.39
CA ILE A 259 12.04 17.25 7.79
C ILE A 259 12.45 18.61 7.19
N ARG A 260 11.54 19.31 6.50
CA ARG A 260 11.80 20.65 5.93
C ARG A 260 12.02 21.69 7.00
N ALA A 261 11.28 21.62 8.11
CA ALA A 261 11.48 22.51 9.25
C ALA A 261 12.87 22.30 9.86
N LEU A 262 13.31 21.05 10.07
CA LEU A 262 14.66 20.73 10.55
C LEU A 262 15.75 21.24 9.60
N ALA A 263 15.54 21.16 8.29
CA ALA A 263 16.48 21.63 7.27
C ALA A 263 16.48 23.15 7.07
N SER A 264 15.55 23.89 7.69
CA SER A 264 15.40 25.34 7.45
C SER A 264 16.53 26.18 8.03
N ARG A 265 17.16 25.70 9.11
CA ARG A 265 18.25 26.41 9.81
C ARG A 265 19.34 25.43 10.25
N ARG A 266 20.61 25.83 10.13
CA ARG A 266 21.75 25.02 10.55
C ARG A 266 21.65 24.59 12.02
N GLU A 267 21.11 25.44 12.88
CA GLU A 267 20.93 25.16 14.30
C GLU A 267 19.98 23.98 14.51
N LEU A 268 18.83 23.95 13.83
CA LEU A 268 17.87 22.84 13.92
C LEU A 268 18.41 21.54 13.29
N ALA A 269 19.20 21.65 12.24
CA ALA A 269 19.84 20.48 11.63
C ALA A 269 20.86 19.81 12.56
N LEU A 270 21.52 20.57 13.44
CA LEU A 270 22.51 20.07 14.39
C LEU A 270 21.92 19.77 15.78
N LYS A 271 20.82 20.43 16.13
CA LYS A 271 20.11 20.31 17.42
C LYS A 271 18.61 20.21 17.18
N PRO A 272 18.14 19.05 16.68
CA PRO A 272 16.73 18.86 16.29
C PRO A 272 15.75 19.02 17.46
N GLU A 273 16.21 18.82 18.70
CA GLU A 273 15.44 19.03 19.92
C GLU A 273 14.99 20.49 20.13
N LEU A 274 15.57 21.44 19.44
CA LEU A 274 15.18 22.87 19.46
C LEU A 274 14.03 23.19 18.51
N LEU A 275 13.53 22.21 17.74
CA LEU A 275 12.42 22.38 16.79
C LEU A 275 11.15 22.82 17.53
N ARG A 276 10.50 23.85 16.99
CA ARG A 276 9.21 24.36 17.50
C ARG A 276 8.11 24.15 16.47
N ILE A 277 6.86 24.17 16.95
CA ILE A 277 5.68 24.03 16.09
C ILE A 277 5.61 25.15 15.05
N GLU A 278 6.05 26.36 15.41
CA GLU A 278 6.11 27.51 14.51
C GLU A 278 7.05 27.28 13.32
N ASP A 279 8.13 26.51 13.49
CA ASP A 279 9.05 26.14 12.43
C ASP A 279 8.36 25.21 11.43
N VAL A 280 7.57 24.24 11.91
CA VAL A 280 6.77 23.34 11.07
C VAL A 280 5.65 24.11 10.35
N ALA A 281 4.99 25.05 11.04
CA ALA A 281 3.99 25.93 10.44
C ALA A 281 4.60 26.84 9.37
N ALA A 282 5.84 27.30 9.56
CA ALA A 282 6.55 28.07 8.54
C ALA A 282 6.87 27.22 7.31
N ALA A 283 7.27 25.96 7.49
CA ALA A 283 7.50 25.00 6.40
C ALA A 283 6.21 24.74 5.60
N LEU A 284 5.04 24.62 6.27
CA LEU A 284 3.75 24.48 5.63
C LEU A 284 3.42 25.71 4.76
N ARG A 285 3.58 26.92 5.31
CA ARG A 285 3.35 28.17 4.54
C ARG A 285 4.24 28.28 3.31
N ALA A 286 5.49 27.82 3.40
CA ALA A 286 6.39 27.79 2.26
C ALA A 286 5.94 26.80 1.19
N GLU A 287 5.48 25.61 1.58
CA GLU A 287 4.97 24.58 0.67
C GLU A 287 3.72 25.06 -0.09
N THR A 288 2.75 25.64 0.62
CA THR A 288 1.51 26.12 -0.01
C THR A 288 1.77 27.24 -1.01
N LYS A 289 2.73 28.12 -0.78
CA LYS A 289 3.15 29.15 -1.73
C LYS A 289 3.74 28.56 -3.01
N VAL A 290 4.60 27.53 -2.90
CA VAL A 290 5.19 26.85 -4.05
C VAL A 290 4.12 26.13 -4.86
N THR A 291 3.19 25.45 -4.20
CA THR A 291 2.09 24.73 -4.87
C THR A 291 1.12 25.70 -5.59
N ALA A 292 0.89 26.90 -5.06
CA ALA A 292 0.09 27.94 -5.71
C ALA A 292 0.77 28.59 -6.91
N ALA A 293 2.11 28.54 -6.98
CA ALA A 293 2.91 29.13 -8.07
C ALA A 293 3.07 28.20 -9.29
N VAL A 294 2.70 26.91 -9.18
CA VAL A 294 2.73 25.95 -10.30
C VAL A 294 1.41 26.03 -11.07
N PRO A 295 1.42 26.34 -12.40
CA PRO A 295 0.21 26.43 -13.21
C PRO A 295 -0.60 25.11 -13.18
N ALA A 296 -1.92 25.21 -13.30
CA ALA A 296 -2.84 24.08 -13.22
C ALA A 296 -2.69 23.06 -14.38
N GLU A 297 -1.96 23.41 -15.44
CA GLU A 297 -1.73 22.55 -16.62
C GLU A 297 -0.69 21.44 -16.41
N THR A 298 -0.04 21.40 -15.25
CA THR A 298 0.99 20.40 -14.91
C THR A 298 0.61 19.54 -13.69
N ARG A 299 -0.67 19.51 -13.30
CA ARG A 299 -1.15 18.75 -12.14
C ARG A 299 -1.81 17.43 -12.51
#